data_d52bbde2aa2af11039b6a6e0a86e35c3
#
_entry.id   d52bbde2aa2af11039b6a6e0a86e35c3
#
_cell.length_a   1.000
_cell.length_b   1.000
_cell.length_c   1.000
_cell.angle_alpha   90.00
_cell.angle_beta   90.00
_cell.angle_gamma   90.00
#
_symmetry.space_group_name_H-M   'P 1'
#
loop_
_entity.id
_entity.type
_entity.pdbx_description
1 polymer ?
#
loop_
_entity_poly.entity_id
_entity_poly.type
_entity_poly.pdbx_seq_one_letter_code
_entity_poly.pdbx_strand_id
1 'polypeptide(L)' 'MSGSLTIALDAMGGDNAPSIVVKGADMARRRFPSVNFLMFGDEQRILSLMKRRKRLRAITEITH' A
#
# COMPACT_ATOMS: atom_id res chain seq x y z
N MET A 1 -3.62 -17.82 -14.28
CA MET A 1 -3.96 -17.29 -13.77
C MET A 1 -3.86 -16.67 -12.85
N SER A 2 -3.92 -16.16 -12.79
CA SER A 2 -3.37 -15.41 -12.11
C SER A 2 -3.68 -15.29 -10.78
N GLY A 3 -3.72 -15.62 -9.93
CA GLY A 3 -3.98 -15.51 -8.55
C GLY A 3 -3.71 -14.17 -7.92
N SER A 4 -4.00 -13.10 -8.61
CA SER A 4 -3.79 -11.81 -7.99
C SER A 4 -4.90 -11.52 -6.99
N LEU A 5 -4.52 -10.93 -5.86
CA LEU A 5 -5.43 -10.55 -4.79
C LEU A 5 -5.24 -9.07 -4.52
N THR A 6 -6.33 -8.33 -4.46
CA THR A 6 -6.29 -6.92 -4.11
C THR A 6 -6.78 -6.73 -2.68
N ILE A 7 -5.97 -6.10 -1.86
CA ILE A 7 -6.29 -5.82 -0.47
C ILE A 7 -6.53 -4.32 -0.31
N ALA A 8 -7.69 -3.97 0.23
CA ALA A 8 -8.03 -2.57 0.49
C ALA A 8 -7.56 -2.19 1.89
N LEU A 9 -6.85 -1.07 1.99
CA LEU A 9 -6.31 -0.58 3.25
C LEU A 9 -6.69 0.88 3.47
N ASP A 10 -7.18 1.18 4.67
CA ASP A 10 -7.41 2.57 5.07
C ASP A 10 -6.11 3.09 5.66
N ALA A 11 -5.36 3.87 4.89
CA ALA A 11 -4.05 4.35 5.30
C ALA A 11 -4.13 5.48 6.32
N MET A 12 -5.31 6.06 6.51
CA MET A 12 -5.48 7.21 7.40
C MET A 12 -6.35 6.88 8.61
N GLY A 13 -6.77 5.62 8.74
CA GLY A 13 -7.70 5.25 9.80
C GLY A 13 -7.04 4.97 11.13
N GLY A 14 -7.82 5.12 12.20
CA GLY A 14 -7.38 4.79 13.56
C GLY A 14 -6.24 5.66 14.04
N ASP A 15 -5.47 5.12 14.96
CA ASP A 15 -4.33 5.83 15.54
C ASP A 15 -3.04 5.60 14.75
N ASN A 16 -3.11 4.83 13.67
CA ASN A 16 -1.91 4.50 12.91
C ASN A 16 -1.58 5.59 11.92
N ALA A 17 -0.33 5.97 11.89
CA ALA A 17 0.15 6.88 10.86
C ALA A 17 0.20 6.14 9.52
N PRO A 18 0.03 6.86 8.40
CA PRO A 18 0.15 6.23 7.07
C PRO A 18 1.46 5.47 6.88
N SER A 19 2.53 5.90 7.52
CA SER A 19 3.83 5.24 7.42
C SER A 19 3.77 3.78 7.88
N ILE A 20 2.98 3.49 8.91
CA ILE A 20 2.85 2.12 9.42
C ILE A 20 2.13 1.24 8.41
N VAL A 21 1.07 1.77 7.80
CA VAL A 21 0.33 1.03 6.78
C VAL A 21 1.19 0.75 5.55
N VAL A 22 1.93 1.74 5.09
CA VAL A 22 2.82 1.60 3.93
C VAL A 22 3.91 0.58 4.22
N LYS A 23 4.51 0.65 5.40
CA LYS A 23 5.54 -0.30 5.79
C LYS A 23 5.00 -1.73 5.87
N GLY A 24 3.82 -1.89 6.46
CA GLY A 24 3.18 -3.21 6.55
C GLY A 24 2.83 -3.78 5.18
N ALA A 25 2.34 -2.92 4.28
CA ALA A 25 2.02 -3.35 2.92
C ALA A 25 3.28 -3.80 2.18
N ASP A 26 4.39 -3.09 2.36
CA ASP A 26 5.64 -3.46 1.72
C ASP A 26 6.16 -4.80 2.22
N MET A 27 5.99 -5.08 3.50
CA MET A 27 6.36 -6.38 4.05
C MET A 27 5.47 -7.48 3.50
N ALA A 28 4.18 -7.23 3.39
CA ALA A 28 3.24 -8.21 2.83
C ALA A 28 3.54 -8.50 1.37
N ARG A 29 3.91 -7.48 0.60
CA ARG A 29 4.28 -7.65 -0.81
C ARG A 29 5.43 -8.64 -0.98
N ARG A 30 6.39 -8.60 -0.07
CA ARG A 30 7.53 -9.51 -0.15
C ARG A 30 7.14 -10.95 0.10
N ARG A 31 6.14 -11.16 0.96
CA ARG A 31 5.66 -12.52 1.27
C ARG A 31 4.68 -13.04 0.24
N PHE A 32 3.90 -12.15 -0.36
CA PHE A 32 2.84 -12.53 -1.29
C PHE A 32 3.01 -11.76 -2.59
N PRO A 33 3.88 -12.23 -3.49
CA PRO A 33 4.24 -11.46 -4.70
C PRO A 33 3.08 -11.14 -5.63
N SER A 34 1.97 -11.87 -5.52
CA SER A 34 0.80 -11.63 -6.38
C SER A 34 -0.19 -10.65 -5.79
N VAL A 35 0.12 -10.03 -4.65
CA VAL A 35 -0.81 -9.12 -4.01
C VAL A 35 -0.76 -7.74 -4.66
N ASN A 36 -1.92 -7.10 -4.71
CA ASN A 36 -2.05 -5.69 -5.09
C ASN A 36 -2.74 -4.97 -3.95
N PHE A 37 -2.53 -3.66 -3.84
CA PHE A 37 -3.14 -2.88 -2.78
C PHE A 37 -3.98 -1.74 -3.33
N LEU A 38 -5.08 -1.46 -2.63
CA LEU A 38 -5.89 -0.27 -2.87
C LEU A 38 -5.89 0.50 -1.56
N MET A 39 -5.21 1.64 -1.54
CA MET A 39 -5.11 2.45 -0.33
C MET A 39 -6.00 3.66 -0.39
N PHE A 40 -6.69 3.92 0.70
CA PHE A 40 -7.56 5.09 0.84
C PHE A 40 -6.89 6.07 1.79
N GLY A 41 -6.76 7.32 1.36
CA GLY A 41 -6.17 8.35 2.21
C GLY A 41 -5.59 9.49 1.41
N ASP A 42 -4.80 10.32 2.08
CA ASP A 42 -4.14 11.46 1.46
C ASP A 42 -3.08 10.98 0.46
N GLU A 43 -3.38 11.14 -0.81
CA GLU A 43 -2.52 10.63 -1.87
C GLU A 43 -1.10 11.15 -1.80
N GLN A 44 -0.94 12.45 -1.55
CA GLN A 44 0.40 13.05 -1.50
C GLN A 44 1.25 12.49 -0.36
N ARG A 45 0.63 12.30 0.80
CA ARG A 45 1.33 11.73 1.95
C ARG A 45 1.72 10.29 1.70
N ILE A 46 0.81 9.50 1.13
CA ILE A 46 1.08 8.10 0.83
C ILE A 46 2.17 7.98 -0.21
N LEU A 47 2.09 8.76 -1.30
CA LEU A 47 3.11 8.73 -2.34
C LEU A 47 4.49 9.13 -1.81
N SER A 48 4.52 10.13 -0.92
CA SER A 48 5.77 10.55 -0.30
C SER A 48 6.43 9.42 0.47
N LEU A 49 5.62 8.62 1.15
CA LEU A 49 6.11 7.47 1.92
C LEU A 49 6.58 6.33 1.01
N MET A 50 6.14 6.32 -0.24
CA MET A 50 6.48 5.27 -1.19
C MET A 50 7.66 5.62 -2.10
N LYS A 51 8.28 6.78 -1.92
CA LYS A 51 9.38 7.20 -2.79
C LYS A 51 10.49 6.17 -2.91
N ARG A 52 10.82 5.51 -1.83
CA ARG A 52 11.87 4.50 -1.81
C ARG A 52 11.34 3.08 -1.88
N ARG A 53 10.02 2.94 -2.16
CA ARG A 53 9.36 1.64 -2.21
C ARG A 53 8.72 1.47 -3.57
N LYS A 54 9.56 1.49 -4.61
CA LYS A 54 9.09 1.48 -6.00
C LYS A 54 8.28 0.25 -6.36
N ARG A 55 8.66 -0.90 -5.81
CA ARG A 55 7.93 -2.14 -6.10
C ARG A 55 6.54 -2.11 -5.47
N LEU A 56 6.44 -1.57 -4.27
CA LEU A 56 5.13 -1.40 -3.64
C LEU A 56 4.29 -0.41 -4.43
N ARG A 57 4.88 0.71 -4.87
CA ARG A 57 4.16 1.72 -5.64
C ARG A 57 3.57 1.13 -6.91
N ALA A 58 4.30 0.22 -7.57
CA ALA A 58 3.86 -0.38 -8.83
C ALA A 58 2.61 -1.24 -8.68
N ILE A 59 2.34 -1.76 -7.49
CA ILE A 59 1.19 -2.64 -7.24
C ILE A 59 0.15 -1.99 -6.33
N THR A 60 0.24 -0.67 -6.12
CA THR A 60 -0.66 0.05 -5.24
C THR A 60 -1.42 1.12 -6.01
N GLU A 61 -2.73 1.12 -5.86
CA GLU A 61 -3.60 2.17 -6.35
C GLU A 61 -4.04 3.00 -5.14
N ILE A 62 -4.04 4.32 -5.27
CA ILE A 62 -4.38 5.22 -4.18
C ILE A 62 -5.65 5.99 -4.53
N THR A 63 -6.62 5.97 -3.64
CA THR A 63 -7.86 6.72 -3.77
C THR A 63 -7.93 7.72 -2.61
N HIS A 64 -8.04 8.96 -2.97
CA HIS A 64 -8.11 10.02 -1.97
C HIS A 64 -9.54 10.18 -1.43
#